data_6af185704b164672e2f8912d9469c5dc
#
_entry.id   6af185704b164672e2f8912d9469c5dc
#
_cell.length_a   1.000
_cell.length_b   1.000
_cell.length_c   1.000
_cell.angle_alpha   90.00
_cell.angle_beta   90.00
_cell.angle_gamma   90.00
#
_symmetry.space_group_name_H-M   'P 1'
#
loop_
_entity.id
_entity.type
_entity.pdbx_description
1 polymer ?
#
loop_
_entity_poly.entity_id
_entity_poly.type
_entity_poly.pdbx_seq_one_letter_code
_entity_poly.pdbx_strand_id
1 'polypeptide(L)'
;MGTSLKGLNIFGDSTVTNHVRENLISFFDYGLIEKSGFVNIEIPSTGYYGGLEHQLRPVRDPRYSYGQVWEAFRSNWVWESGLGALTSTNNSYPGVSGVYVDDLFYPISTTGNYSHYINYPLGRVIFDNPIDTDSTVTCEYSYKYVNVTKVDGLEWFKQIQQYSERSENTNFVNNSGEWGILADNRLQLPAIGIELINSRKLTPHALGGGQHIYTDFLFHCVAEDLYTRDHLVDIISLQNDRVLKTYDLDKISDNNNFPLDYRGMPISGALRYPDLVSNYEGNHIRLIEASIDSVYSFTPNIHIGTVKLKTEVIIFGV
;
A
#
# COMPACT_ATOMS: atom_id res chain seq x y z
N MET A 1 -8.08 -1.42 48.87
CA MET A 1 -8.51 -1.00 47.52
C MET A 1 -7.29 -1.00 46.65
N GLY A 2 -7.21 -1.91 45.70
CA GLY A 2 -6.12 -1.90 44.75
C GLY A 2 -6.30 -0.73 43.77
N THR A 3 -5.25 0.04 43.56
CA THR A 3 -5.19 1.05 42.50
C THR A 3 -4.93 0.35 41.18
N SER A 4 -5.98 -0.06 40.46
CA SER A 4 -5.82 -0.54 39.09
C SER A 4 -5.87 0.68 38.13
N LEU A 5 -4.82 0.88 37.38
CA LEU A 5 -4.84 1.86 36.29
C LEU A 5 -5.72 1.29 35.15
N LYS A 6 -6.63 2.10 34.64
CA LYS A 6 -7.39 1.74 33.43
C LYS A 6 -6.45 1.67 32.23
N GLY A 7 -6.67 0.73 31.33
CA GLY A 7 -5.98 0.63 30.05
C GLY A 7 -4.65 -0.12 30.04
N LEU A 8 -4.20 -0.72 31.16
CA LEU A 8 -2.96 -1.50 31.17
C LEU A 8 -3.11 -2.90 30.55
N ASN A 9 -4.32 -3.46 30.59
CA ASN A 9 -4.62 -4.80 30.07
C ASN A 9 -5.80 -4.79 29.06
N ILE A 10 -6.19 -3.61 28.61
CA ILE A 10 -7.34 -3.41 27.71
C ILE A 10 -6.87 -2.41 26.65
N PHE A 11 -7.39 -2.53 25.45
CA PHE A 11 -7.18 -1.59 24.36
C PHE A 11 -7.33 -0.15 24.84
N GLY A 12 -6.20 0.55 24.98
CA GLY A 12 -6.22 1.98 25.15
C GLY A 12 -6.72 2.64 23.85
N ASP A 13 -7.19 3.88 23.97
CA ASP A 13 -7.63 4.68 22.82
C ASP A 13 -6.56 4.81 21.72
N SER A 14 -5.26 4.74 22.07
CA SER A 14 -4.15 4.72 21.10
C SER A 14 -4.13 3.46 20.24
N THR A 15 -4.41 2.29 20.81
CA THR A 15 -4.52 1.03 20.07
C THR A 15 -5.72 1.08 19.14
N VAL A 16 -6.88 1.53 19.63
CA VAL A 16 -8.09 1.67 18.82
C VAL A 16 -7.86 2.62 17.63
N THR A 17 -7.24 3.77 17.86
CA THR A 17 -6.97 4.73 16.77
C THR A 17 -5.99 4.19 15.73
N ASN A 18 -5.01 3.39 16.13
CA ASN A 18 -4.14 2.68 15.20
C ASN A 18 -4.91 1.62 14.41
N HIS A 19 -5.75 0.81 15.05
CA HIS A 19 -6.63 -0.16 14.36
C HIS A 19 -7.54 0.54 13.35
N VAL A 20 -8.13 1.68 13.72
CA VAL A 20 -8.93 2.48 12.79
C VAL A 20 -8.11 2.90 11.58
N ARG A 21 -6.90 3.44 11.78
CA ARG A 21 -6.04 3.88 10.71
C ARG A 21 -5.65 2.74 9.76
N GLU A 22 -5.22 1.61 10.27
CA GLU A 22 -4.85 0.44 9.46
C GLU A 22 -6.04 -0.10 8.64
N ASN A 23 -7.23 -0.11 9.26
CA ASN A 23 -8.45 -0.48 8.54
C ASN A 23 -8.84 0.54 7.45
N LEU A 24 -8.65 1.84 7.70
CA LEU A 24 -8.87 2.87 6.68
C LEU A 24 -7.89 2.73 5.51
N ILE A 25 -6.61 2.48 5.79
CA ILE A 25 -5.60 2.22 4.74
C ILE A 25 -6.06 1.03 3.89
N SER A 26 -6.36 -0.10 4.52
CA SER A 26 -6.77 -1.32 3.81
C SER A 26 -8.09 -1.13 3.05
N PHE A 27 -9.05 -0.38 3.62
CA PHE A 27 -10.32 -0.08 2.97
C PHE A 27 -10.14 0.74 1.69
N PHE A 28 -9.35 1.82 1.74
CA PHE A 28 -9.13 2.66 0.58
C PHE A 28 -8.22 1.96 -0.44
N ASP A 29 -7.17 1.29 0.00
CA ASP A 29 -6.27 0.54 -0.87
C ASP A 29 -7.04 -0.52 -1.68
N TYR A 30 -7.77 -1.39 -0.98
CA TYR A 30 -8.57 -2.42 -1.65
C TYR A 30 -9.73 -1.83 -2.47
N GLY A 31 -10.43 -0.84 -1.94
CA GLY A 31 -11.56 -0.22 -2.62
C GLY A 31 -11.18 0.44 -3.95
N LEU A 32 -9.99 1.01 -4.04
CA LEU A 32 -9.46 1.58 -5.28
C LEU A 32 -9.16 0.48 -6.31
N ILE A 33 -8.45 -0.58 -5.92
CA ILE A 33 -8.12 -1.68 -6.85
C ILE A 33 -9.36 -2.48 -7.26
N GLU A 34 -10.35 -2.64 -6.40
CA GLU A 34 -11.64 -3.25 -6.75
C GLU A 34 -12.37 -2.47 -7.87
N LYS A 35 -12.15 -1.17 -7.95
CA LYS A 35 -12.66 -0.29 -9.01
C LYS A 35 -11.70 -0.14 -10.19
N SER A 36 -10.81 -1.12 -10.38
CA SER A 36 -9.79 -1.13 -11.44
C SER A 36 -8.70 -0.05 -11.29
N GLY A 37 -8.41 0.38 -10.06
CA GLY A 37 -7.32 1.30 -9.74
C GLY A 37 -5.94 0.63 -9.80
N PHE A 38 -5.66 -0.13 -10.85
CA PHE A 38 -4.38 -0.78 -11.12
C PHE A 38 -4.04 -0.72 -12.61
N VAL A 39 -2.76 -0.91 -12.92
CA VAL A 39 -2.27 -0.95 -14.29
C VAL A 39 -1.55 -2.27 -14.53
N ASN A 40 -1.91 -2.96 -15.63
CA ASN A 40 -1.25 -4.17 -16.08
C ASN A 40 -0.05 -3.84 -16.96
N ILE A 41 1.09 -4.45 -16.68
CA ILE A 41 2.32 -4.36 -17.49
C ILE A 41 2.58 -5.71 -18.12
N GLU A 42 2.49 -5.75 -19.44
CA GLU A 42 2.72 -6.93 -20.27
C GLU A 42 4.05 -6.82 -21.01
N ILE A 43 4.54 -7.92 -21.58
CA ILE A 43 5.74 -7.96 -22.39
C ILE A 43 5.36 -8.22 -23.86
N PRO A 44 5.72 -7.35 -24.82
CA PRO A 44 6.37 -6.05 -24.62
C PRO A 44 5.41 -5.00 -24.09
N SER A 45 5.90 -4.14 -23.23
CA SER A 45 5.14 -2.98 -22.78
C SER A 45 5.04 -1.95 -23.93
N THR A 46 3.86 -1.37 -24.09
CA THR A 46 3.62 -0.29 -25.05
C THR A 46 3.40 1.05 -24.33
N GLY A 47 3.78 1.11 -23.07
CA GLY A 47 3.32 2.11 -22.12
C GLY A 47 4.12 3.41 -22.13
N TYR A 48 3.93 4.10 -21.04
CA TYR A 48 4.24 5.51 -20.81
C TYR A 48 5.74 5.81 -20.73
N TYR A 49 6.55 4.83 -20.30
CA TYR A 49 8.00 5.01 -20.08
C TYR A 49 8.84 4.49 -21.25
N GLY A 50 8.36 4.70 -22.47
CA GLY A 50 9.08 4.28 -23.68
C GLY A 50 9.04 2.77 -23.92
N GLY A 51 8.07 2.08 -23.35
CA GLY A 51 7.90 0.63 -23.52
C GLY A 51 8.88 -0.20 -22.70
N LEU A 52 9.42 0.35 -21.61
CA LEU A 52 10.39 -0.31 -20.73
C LEU A 52 9.85 -0.62 -19.34
N GLU A 53 8.55 -0.44 -19.09
CA GLU A 53 7.92 -0.67 -17.78
C GLU A 53 8.07 -2.10 -17.30
N HIS A 54 8.12 -3.06 -18.21
CA HIS A 54 8.32 -4.48 -17.91
C HIS A 54 9.78 -4.81 -17.55
N GLN A 55 10.73 -3.90 -17.83
CA GLN A 55 12.14 -4.14 -17.58
C GLN A 55 12.51 -3.80 -16.13
N LEU A 56 13.17 -4.75 -15.47
CA LEU A 56 13.70 -4.57 -14.13
C LEU A 56 15.16 -4.06 -14.18
N ARG A 57 15.57 -3.36 -13.11
CA ARG A 57 16.92 -2.83 -12.97
C ARG A 57 17.59 -3.41 -11.74
N PRO A 58 18.89 -3.77 -11.80
CA PRO A 58 19.62 -4.23 -10.63
C PRO A 58 19.80 -3.06 -9.66
N VAL A 59 19.42 -3.27 -8.40
CA VAL A 59 19.56 -2.28 -7.33
C VAL A 59 20.54 -2.73 -6.27
N ARG A 60 21.21 -1.77 -5.62
CA ARG A 60 22.10 -2.03 -4.49
C ARG A 60 21.31 -1.98 -3.20
N ASP A 61 21.05 -3.14 -2.63
CA ASP A 61 20.43 -3.27 -1.33
C ASP A 61 21.48 -3.86 -0.36
N PRO A 62 21.81 -3.18 0.75
CA PRO A 62 22.87 -3.63 1.65
C PRO A 62 22.61 -5.00 2.30
N ARG A 63 21.38 -5.49 2.23
CA ARG A 63 20.98 -6.82 2.73
C ARG A 63 21.35 -7.95 1.79
N TYR A 64 21.70 -7.66 0.53
CA TYR A 64 21.91 -8.62 -0.54
C TYR A 64 23.19 -8.34 -1.31
N SER A 65 23.70 -9.35 -2.01
CA SER A 65 24.77 -9.15 -2.99
C SER A 65 24.26 -8.43 -4.23
N TYR A 66 25.10 -7.60 -4.85
CA TYR A 66 24.72 -6.91 -6.08
C TYR A 66 24.41 -7.92 -7.20
N GLY A 67 23.31 -7.72 -7.90
CA GLY A 67 22.76 -8.67 -8.88
C GLY A 67 21.70 -9.63 -8.31
N GLN A 68 21.44 -9.62 -6.99
CA GLN A 68 20.34 -10.40 -6.42
C GLN A 68 19.00 -9.65 -6.50
N VAL A 69 19.00 -8.33 -6.33
CA VAL A 69 17.78 -7.53 -6.25
C VAL A 69 17.56 -6.78 -7.55
N TRP A 70 16.40 -7.01 -8.15
CA TRP A 70 15.97 -6.37 -9.38
C TRP A 70 14.62 -5.68 -9.15
N GLU A 71 14.53 -4.41 -9.50
CA GLU A 71 13.40 -3.55 -9.16
C GLU A 71 12.73 -2.99 -10.42
N ALA A 72 11.41 -3.00 -10.45
CA ALA A 72 10.64 -2.29 -11.45
C ALA A 72 10.58 -0.80 -11.15
N PHE A 73 10.23 -0.01 -12.16
CA PHE A 73 9.98 1.41 -11.98
C PHE A 73 8.81 1.66 -11.00
N ARG A 74 7.74 0.86 -11.07
CA ARG A 74 6.59 0.94 -10.17
C ARG A 74 6.69 -0.10 -9.06
N SER A 75 6.54 0.36 -7.83
CA SER A 75 6.38 -0.48 -6.63
C SER A 75 4.90 -0.80 -6.39
N ASN A 76 4.60 -1.41 -5.26
CA ASN A 76 3.24 -1.70 -4.79
C ASN A 76 2.45 -2.55 -5.81
N TRP A 77 3.01 -3.72 -6.12
CA TRP A 77 2.39 -4.66 -7.06
C TRP A 77 1.14 -5.30 -6.47
N VAL A 78 0.16 -5.56 -7.33
CA VAL A 78 -1.10 -6.20 -6.95
C VAL A 78 -0.82 -7.68 -6.70
N TRP A 79 -1.14 -8.14 -5.50
CA TRP A 79 -1.07 -9.54 -5.11
C TRP A 79 -2.48 -10.14 -4.90
N GLU A 80 -3.49 -9.30 -4.78
CA GLU A 80 -4.87 -9.68 -4.52
C GLU A 80 -5.50 -10.36 -5.74
N SER A 81 -6.10 -11.52 -5.53
CA SER A 81 -6.73 -12.30 -6.60
C SER A 81 -8.14 -11.82 -6.95
N GLY A 82 -8.61 -12.17 -8.14
CA GLY A 82 -10.01 -11.97 -8.55
C GLY A 82 -10.38 -10.54 -8.95
N LEU A 83 -9.40 -9.70 -9.28
CA LEU A 83 -9.59 -8.28 -9.60
C LEU A 83 -9.42 -7.94 -11.10
N GLY A 84 -9.11 -8.91 -11.94
CA GLY A 84 -8.77 -8.66 -13.35
C GLY A 84 -7.35 -8.13 -13.56
N ALA A 85 -6.55 -8.01 -12.49
CA ALA A 85 -5.12 -7.81 -12.59
C ALA A 85 -4.45 -9.04 -13.24
N LEU A 86 -3.24 -8.88 -13.80
CA LEU A 86 -2.48 -10.01 -14.34
C LEU A 86 -2.30 -11.07 -13.26
N THR A 87 -2.74 -12.28 -13.57
CA THR A 87 -2.65 -13.43 -12.68
C THR A 87 -1.75 -14.48 -13.30
N SER A 88 -1.10 -15.26 -12.44
CA SER A 88 -0.32 -16.42 -12.89
C SER A 88 -1.17 -17.35 -13.75
N THR A 89 -0.62 -17.79 -14.86
CA THR A 89 -1.25 -18.79 -15.75
C THR A 89 -1.57 -20.10 -15.03
N ASN A 90 -0.90 -20.38 -13.91
CA ASN A 90 -1.11 -21.60 -13.12
C ASN A 90 -2.16 -21.43 -12.01
N ASN A 91 -2.83 -20.28 -11.89
CA ASN A 91 -3.83 -19.96 -10.85
C ASN A 91 -3.37 -20.21 -9.39
N SER A 92 -2.09 -20.52 -9.20
CA SER A 92 -1.55 -20.86 -7.89
C SER A 92 -1.12 -19.60 -7.10
N TYR A 93 -0.79 -18.53 -7.82
CA TYR A 93 -0.37 -17.26 -7.24
C TYR A 93 -1.03 -16.10 -7.99
N PRO A 94 -1.69 -15.18 -7.29
CA PRO A 94 -2.12 -13.94 -7.91
C PRO A 94 -0.89 -13.10 -8.29
N GLY A 95 -0.98 -12.41 -9.42
CA GLY A 95 0.06 -11.50 -9.89
C GLY A 95 1.15 -12.16 -10.72
N VAL A 96 2.38 -12.04 -10.31
CA VAL A 96 3.57 -12.43 -11.09
C VAL A 96 3.71 -13.94 -11.20
N SER A 97 3.80 -14.46 -12.42
CA SER A 97 3.99 -15.90 -12.69
C SER A 97 5.46 -16.33 -12.65
N GLY A 98 6.37 -15.41 -12.89
CA GLY A 98 7.81 -15.62 -12.97
C GLY A 98 8.49 -14.46 -13.66
N VAL A 99 9.74 -14.64 -14.01
CA VAL A 99 10.58 -13.63 -14.66
C VAL A 99 11.21 -14.19 -15.93
N TYR A 100 11.56 -13.30 -16.84
CA TYR A 100 12.40 -13.62 -17.98
C TYR A 100 13.80 -13.09 -17.71
N VAL A 101 14.81 -13.92 -17.90
CA VAL A 101 16.22 -13.52 -17.89
C VAL A 101 16.79 -13.86 -19.26
N ASP A 102 17.26 -12.84 -19.97
CA ASP A 102 17.76 -12.97 -21.34
C ASP A 102 16.80 -13.75 -22.27
N ASP A 103 15.51 -13.34 -22.22
CA ASP A 103 14.37 -13.91 -22.94
C ASP A 103 13.96 -15.34 -22.54
N LEU A 104 14.58 -15.95 -21.55
CA LEU A 104 14.20 -17.25 -21.02
C LEU A 104 13.30 -17.10 -19.78
N PHE A 105 12.14 -17.74 -19.82
CA PHE A 105 11.18 -17.70 -18.72
C PHE A 105 11.54 -18.65 -17.57
N TYR A 106 11.53 -18.09 -16.36
CA TYR A 106 11.74 -18.80 -15.10
C TYR A 106 10.51 -18.58 -14.19
N PRO A 107 9.68 -19.62 -13.97
CA PRO A 107 8.52 -19.51 -13.07
C PRO A 107 8.96 -19.35 -11.62
N ILE A 108 8.07 -18.84 -10.75
CA ILE A 108 8.33 -18.69 -9.30
C ILE A 108 8.77 -20.00 -8.64
N SER A 109 8.35 -21.16 -9.17
CA SER A 109 8.75 -22.48 -8.68
C SER A 109 10.16 -22.91 -9.10
N THR A 110 10.89 -22.08 -9.86
CA THR A 110 12.25 -22.39 -10.32
C THR A 110 13.19 -22.61 -9.14
N THR A 111 14.03 -23.65 -9.26
CA THR A 111 15.10 -23.97 -8.32
C THR A 111 16.47 -23.79 -8.98
N GLY A 112 17.51 -23.66 -8.18
CA GLY A 112 18.87 -23.49 -8.67
C GLY A 112 19.26 -22.03 -8.87
N ASN A 113 20.07 -21.73 -9.89
CA ASN A 113 20.71 -20.41 -10.06
C ASN A 113 19.72 -19.26 -10.25
N TYR A 114 18.55 -19.53 -10.83
CA TYR A 114 17.50 -18.55 -11.08
C TYR A 114 16.32 -18.68 -10.13
N SER A 115 16.49 -19.40 -9.01
CA SER A 115 15.52 -19.39 -7.91
C SER A 115 15.34 -17.97 -7.40
N HIS A 116 14.08 -17.55 -7.28
CA HIS A 116 13.75 -16.19 -6.90
C HIS A 116 12.41 -16.11 -6.18
N TYR A 117 12.17 -14.98 -5.53
CA TYR A 117 10.87 -14.64 -4.98
C TYR A 117 10.50 -13.19 -5.30
N ILE A 118 9.22 -12.87 -5.16
CA ILE A 118 8.67 -11.56 -5.48
C ILE A 118 8.37 -10.80 -4.20
N ASN A 119 8.87 -9.58 -4.08
CA ASN A 119 8.46 -8.65 -3.04
C ASN A 119 7.44 -7.67 -3.65
N TYR A 120 6.15 -7.96 -3.45
CA TYR A 120 5.06 -7.19 -4.04
C TYR A 120 5.00 -5.73 -3.57
N PRO A 121 5.13 -5.42 -2.26
CA PRO A 121 5.15 -4.04 -1.80
C PRO A 121 6.25 -3.18 -2.42
N LEU A 122 7.44 -3.75 -2.59
CA LEU A 122 8.58 -3.02 -3.12
C LEU A 122 8.68 -3.07 -4.65
N GLY A 123 7.91 -3.95 -5.31
CA GLY A 123 7.99 -4.16 -6.76
C GLY A 123 9.34 -4.74 -7.18
N ARG A 124 9.81 -5.76 -6.46
CA ARG A 124 11.14 -6.36 -6.62
C ARG A 124 11.08 -7.85 -6.88
N VAL A 125 11.99 -8.29 -7.73
CA VAL A 125 12.37 -9.70 -7.86
C VAL A 125 13.70 -9.90 -7.15
N ILE A 126 13.77 -10.89 -6.27
CA ILE A 126 14.95 -11.15 -5.47
C ILE A 126 15.40 -12.59 -5.74
N PHE A 127 16.56 -12.71 -6.39
CA PHE A 127 17.18 -14.00 -6.69
C PHE A 127 17.91 -14.53 -5.46
N ASP A 128 17.87 -15.85 -5.27
CA ASP A 128 18.62 -16.50 -4.20
C ASP A 128 20.14 -16.37 -4.40
N ASN A 129 20.59 -16.37 -5.66
CA ASN A 129 21.97 -16.13 -6.04
C ASN A 129 22.07 -14.89 -6.94
N PRO A 130 23.17 -14.12 -6.87
CA PRO A 130 23.34 -12.99 -7.78
C PRO A 130 23.46 -13.49 -9.22
N ILE A 131 22.73 -12.82 -10.12
CA ILE A 131 22.86 -13.02 -11.56
C ILE A 131 23.66 -11.88 -12.18
N ASP A 132 24.10 -12.03 -13.41
CA ASP A 132 24.87 -11.01 -14.12
C ASP A 132 24.05 -9.71 -14.23
N THR A 133 24.63 -8.61 -13.84
CA THR A 133 23.97 -7.31 -13.86
C THR A 133 23.80 -6.72 -15.27
N ASP A 134 24.46 -7.29 -16.26
CA ASP A 134 24.31 -6.96 -17.67
C ASP A 134 23.17 -7.77 -18.33
N SER A 135 22.61 -8.78 -17.63
CA SER A 135 21.44 -9.52 -18.11
C SER A 135 20.21 -8.63 -18.26
N THR A 136 19.37 -8.96 -19.22
CA THR A 136 18.06 -8.33 -19.38
C THR A 136 17.04 -9.09 -18.54
N VAL A 137 16.54 -8.47 -17.48
CA VAL A 137 15.49 -9.05 -16.65
C VAL A 137 14.18 -8.34 -16.90
N THR A 138 13.14 -9.10 -17.26
CA THR A 138 11.81 -8.56 -17.51
C THR A 138 10.75 -9.36 -16.76
N CYS A 139 9.61 -8.71 -16.46
CA CYS A 139 8.54 -9.29 -15.69
C CYS A 139 7.18 -8.71 -16.11
N GLU A 140 6.18 -9.58 -16.18
CA GLU A 140 4.78 -9.16 -16.29
C GLU A 140 4.21 -9.00 -14.89
N TYR A 141 3.60 -7.84 -14.61
CA TYR A 141 3.04 -7.53 -13.29
C TYR A 141 1.90 -6.52 -13.40
N SER A 142 1.14 -6.40 -12.35
CA SER A 142 0.20 -5.29 -12.16
C SER A 142 0.61 -4.48 -10.96
N TYR A 143 0.49 -3.15 -11.02
CA TYR A 143 0.76 -2.29 -9.90
C TYR A 143 -0.46 -1.46 -9.52
N LYS A 144 -0.60 -1.14 -8.24
CA LYS A 144 -1.64 -0.26 -7.72
C LYS A 144 -1.38 1.16 -8.22
N TYR A 145 -2.36 1.73 -8.93
CA TYR A 145 -2.21 3.07 -9.51
C TYR A 145 -2.05 4.13 -8.42
N VAL A 146 -2.86 4.07 -7.38
CA VAL A 146 -2.81 4.98 -6.23
C VAL A 146 -2.18 4.27 -5.04
N ASN A 147 -1.15 4.88 -4.47
CA ASN A 147 -0.52 4.37 -3.24
C ASN A 147 -1.24 4.90 -2.01
N VAL A 148 -1.81 4.02 -1.20
CA VAL A 148 -2.42 4.38 0.09
C VAL A 148 -1.46 4.01 1.21
N THR A 149 -1.06 4.99 2.02
CA THR A 149 -0.04 4.77 3.03
C THR A 149 -0.29 5.55 4.32
N LYS A 150 0.30 5.05 5.39
CA LYS A 150 0.38 5.75 6.66
C LYS A 150 1.41 6.87 6.55
N VAL A 151 1.04 8.06 7.03
CA VAL A 151 1.96 9.19 7.14
C VAL A 151 1.90 9.77 8.55
N ASP A 152 3.05 10.20 9.08
CA ASP A 152 3.18 10.81 10.38
C ASP A 152 4.03 12.10 10.24
N GLY A 153 3.36 13.25 10.31
CA GLY A 153 4.01 14.54 10.18
C GLY A 153 4.51 14.89 8.77
N LEU A 154 5.25 15.97 8.64
CA LEU A 154 5.66 16.51 7.33
C LEU A 154 6.83 15.76 6.65
N GLU A 155 7.51 14.86 7.35
CA GLU A 155 8.69 14.18 6.78
C GLU A 155 8.38 13.25 5.61
N TRP A 156 7.15 12.74 5.51
CA TRP A 156 6.74 11.87 4.42
C TRP A 156 6.82 12.54 3.04
N PHE A 157 6.70 13.87 2.94
CA PHE A 157 6.89 14.60 1.70
C PHE A 157 8.28 14.39 1.08
N LYS A 158 9.30 14.11 1.90
CA LYS A 158 10.65 13.80 1.44
C LYS A 158 10.74 12.45 0.71
N GLN A 159 9.76 11.59 0.92
CA GLN A 159 9.69 10.26 0.31
C GLN A 159 9.01 10.27 -1.05
N ILE A 160 8.40 11.39 -1.45
CA ILE A 160 7.71 11.50 -2.73
C ILE A 160 8.71 11.41 -3.86
N GLN A 161 8.52 10.41 -4.72
CA GLN A 161 9.25 10.26 -5.96
C GLN A 161 8.62 11.16 -7.02
N GLN A 162 9.32 12.19 -7.45
CA GLN A 162 8.89 13.04 -8.55
C GLN A 162 8.94 12.28 -9.89
N TYR A 163 8.09 12.67 -10.84
CA TYR A 163 7.98 12.05 -12.16
C TYR A 163 7.60 10.56 -12.14
N SER A 164 6.76 10.17 -11.18
CA SER A 164 6.31 8.78 -11.05
C SER A 164 5.50 8.29 -12.26
N GLU A 165 4.86 9.21 -12.99
CA GLU A 165 3.98 8.92 -14.13
C GLU A 165 4.48 9.50 -15.44
N ARG A 166 5.60 10.21 -15.44
CA ARG A 166 6.07 10.92 -16.61
C ARG A 166 7.12 10.15 -17.40
N SER A 167 7.00 10.20 -18.72
CA SER A 167 8.00 9.65 -19.65
C SER A 167 9.35 10.35 -19.57
N GLU A 168 9.39 11.54 -18.96
CA GLU A 168 10.60 12.32 -18.77
C GLU A 168 11.51 11.81 -17.64
N ASN A 169 11.16 10.71 -17.00
CA ASN A 169 12.04 10.09 -16.01
C ASN A 169 13.26 9.46 -16.70
N THR A 170 14.24 10.31 -17.03
CA THR A 170 15.45 9.92 -17.75
C THR A 170 16.32 8.93 -16.98
N ASN A 171 16.24 8.93 -15.65
CA ASN A 171 16.99 7.98 -14.82
C ASN A 171 16.52 6.54 -15.05
N PHE A 172 15.23 6.34 -15.29
CA PHE A 172 14.70 5.03 -15.63
C PHE A 172 14.97 4.68 -17.10
N VAL A 173 14.55 5.55 -18.02
CA VAL A 173 14.61 5.27 -19.48
C VAL A 173 16.03 5.07 -19.99
N ASN A 174 16.95 5.92 -19.55
CA ASN A 174 18.34 5.88 -20.03
C ASN A 174 19.26 5.00 -19.21
N ASN A 175 18.74 4.26 -18.22
CA ASN A 175 19.54 3.46 -17.28
C ASN A 175 20.67 4.29 -16.63
N SER A 176 20.45 5.59 -16.48
CA SER A 176 21.39 6.53 -15.86
C SER A 176 20.83 7.02 -14.53
N GLY A 177 21.70 7.44 -13.64
CA GLY A 177 21.35 7.96 -12.34
C GLY A 177 21.43 6.94 -11.21
N GLU A 178 20.99 7.36 -10.04
CA GLU A 178 21.18 6.63 -8.78
C GLU A 178 19.99 5.70 -8.47
N TRP A 179 19.47 4.99 -9.46
CA TRP A 179 18.35 4.06 -9.29
C TRP A 179 18.56 3.08 -8.16
N GLY A 180 19.78 2.60 -7.98
CA GLY A 180 20.15 1.67 -6.93
C GLY A 180 20.19 2.26 -5.51
N ILE A 181 19.96 3.57 -5.34
CA ILE A 181 20.00 4.28 -4.05
C ILE A 181 18.60 4.70 -3.61
N LEU A 182 17.56 4.38 -4.37
CA LEU A 182 16.19 4.69 -3.99
C LEU A 182 15.84 3.96 -2.69
N ALA A 183 15.31 4.72 -1.72
CA ALA A 183 14.88 4.16 -0.45
C ALA A 183 13.70 3.19 -0.62
N ASP A 184 13.65 2.15 0.19
CA ASP A 184 12.53 1.18 0.20
C ASP A 184 11.18 1.84 0.46
N ASN A 185 11.17 2.99 1.13
CA ASN A 185 9.99 3.74 1.51
C ASN A 185 9.64 4.90 0.56
N ARG A 186 10.16 4.89 -0.67
CA ARG A 186 9.78 5.89 -1.67
C ARG A 186 8.28 5.84 -1.94
N LEU A 187 7.65 7.00 -1.99
CA LEU A 187 6.23 7.16 -2.29
C LEU A 187 6.06 7.62 -3.73
N GLN A 188 5.47 6.77 -4.55
CA GLN A 188 5.13 7.08 -5.94
C GLN A 188 3.74 7.69 -6.03
N LEU A 189 3.60 8.67 -6.92
CA LEU A 189 2.33 9.36 -7.14
C LEU A 189 1.50 8.63 -8.21
N PRO A 190 0.15 8.76 -8.16
CA PRO A 190 -0.64 9.43 -7.13
C PRO A 190 -0.65 8.67 -5.80
N ALA A 191 -0.88 9.39 -4.70
CA ALA A 191 -0.85 8.80 -3.39
C ALA A 191 -1.89 9.42 -2.44
N ILE A 192 -2.36 8.62 -1.50
CA ILE A 192 -3.18 9.04 -0.36
C ILE A 192 -2.39 8.74 0.92
N GLY A 193 -1.96 9.80 1.60
CA GLY A 193 -1.33 9.70 2.92
C GLY A 193 -2.37 9.86 4.03
N ILE A 194 -2.49 8.88 4.93
CA ILE A 194 -3.45 8.93 6.03
C ILE A 194 -2.71 9.28 7.32
N GLU A 195 -2.94 10.51 7.81
CA GLU A 195 -2.35 11.06 9.03
C GLU A 195 -3.36 11.04 10.17
N LEU A 196 -2.92 10.56 11.33
CA LEU A 196 -3.69 10.64 12.57
C LEU A 196 -3.48 12.02 13.22
N ILE A 197 -4.54 12.80 13.32
CA ILE A 197 -4.48 14.03 14.10
C ILE A 197 -4.62 13.68 15.59
N ASN A 198 -3.82 14.32 16.43
CA ASN A 198 -3.85 14.10 17.90
C ASN A 198 -5.11 14.66 18.59
N SER A 199 -6.22 14.82 17.87
CA SER A 199 -7.51 15.20 18.45
C SER A 199 -8.35 13.95 18.71
N ARG A 200 -8.37 13.51 19.95
CA ARG A 200 -9.21 12.40 20.40
C ARG A 200 -10.17 12.90 21.46
N LYS A 201 -11.43 12.49 21.34
CA LYS A 201 -12.45 12.78 22.33
C LYS A 201 -13.08 11.48 22.79
N LEU A 202 -13.00 11.22 24.09
CA LEU A 202 -13.66 10.11 24.75
C LEU A 202 -14.95 10.60 25.38
N THR A 203 -16.06 9.93 25.09
CA THR A 203 -17.35 10.25 25.68
C THR A 203 -17.99 8.95 26.20
N PRO A 204 -18.51 8.92 27.43
CA PRO A 204 -19.23 7.75 27.91
C PRO A 204 -20.41 7.41 26.99
N HIS A 205 -20.60 6.12 26.68
CA HIS A 205 -21.70 5.68 25.85
C HIS A 205 -22.97 5.51 26.68
N ALA A 206 -22.85 4.91 27.86
CA ALA A 206 -23.96 4.66 28.76
C ALA A 206 -23.46 4.41 30.19
N LEU A 207 -24.37 4.29 31.15
CA LEU A 207 -24.06 3.96 32.55
C LEU A 207 -23.37 2.59 32.72
N GLY A 208 -23.38 1.75 31.68
CA GLY A 208 -22.80 0.40 31.69
C GLY A 208 -21.33 0.30 31.30
N GLY A 209 -20.60 1.42 31.07
CA GLY A 209 -19.15 1.42 30.87
C GLY A 209 -18.66 1.37 29.42
N GLY A 210 -19.52 1.58 28.43
CA GLY A 210 -19.08 1.79 27.04
C GLY A 210 -18.50 3.18 26.80
N GLN A 211 -17.69 3.33 25.76
CA GLN A 211 -17.08 4.61 25.35
C GLN A 211 -17.24 4.84 23.84
N HIS A 212 -17.53 6.08 23.48
CA HIS A 212 -17.37 6.58 22.13
C HIS A 212 -15.98 7.18 21.99
N ILE A 213 -15.25 6.76 20.98
CA ILE A 213 -13.94 7.31 20.63
C ILE A 213 -14.09 8.04 19.31
N TYR A 214 -13.95 9.35 19.35
CA TYR A 214 -13.93 10.20 18.17
C TYR A 214 -12.48 10.49 17.81
N THR A 215 -12.14 10.29 16.53
CA THR A 215 -10.79 10.56 16.03
C THR A 215 -10.89 11.25 14.68
N ASP A 216 -10.04 12.24 14.47
CA ASP A 216 -9.91 12.93 13.20
C ASP A 216 -8.68 12.40 12.45
N PHE A 217 -8.84 12.16 11.14
CA PHE A 217 -7.76 11.81 10.23
C PHE A 217 -7.66 12.85 9.12
N LEU A 218 -6.44 13.17 8.70
CA LEU A 218 -6.18 13.91 7.48
C LEU A 218 -5.79 12.94 6.37
N PHE A 219 -6.44 13.09 5.24
CA PHE A 219 -6.14 12.40 4.01
C PHE A 219 -5.46 13.36 3.05
N HIS A 220 -4.17 13.17 2.85
CA HIS A 220 -3.38 13.97 1.93
C HIS A 220 -3.40 13.30 0.55
N CYS A 221 -4.20 13.83 -0.35
CA CYS A 221 -4.28 13.41 -1.75
C CYS A 221 -3.21 14.13 -2.54
N VAL A 222 -2.22 13.41 -3.04
CA VAL A 222 -1.10 14.00 -3.78
C VAL A 222 -1.02 13.38 -5.16
N ALA A 223 -0.94 14.22 -6.19
CA ALA A 223 -0.82 13.78 -7.58
C ALA A 223 0.07 14.73 -8.39
N GLU A 224 0.55 14.28 -9.55
CA GLU A 224 1.34 15.08 -10.50
C GLU A 224 0.45 15.95 -11.40
N ASP A 225 -0.86 15.69 -11.45
CA ASP A 225 -1.84 16.50 -12.17
C ASP A 225 -3.04 16.89 -11.30
N LEU A 226 -3.70 17.97 -11.69
CA LEU A 226 -4.81 18.56 -10.96
C LEU A 226 -6.05 17.66 -10.95
N TYR A 227 -6.33 17.01 -12.08
CA TYR A 227 -7.53 16.18 -12.24
C TYR A 227 -7.48 14.96 -11.32
N THR A 228 -6.37 14.25 -11.31
CA THR A 228 -6.16 13.09 -10.42
C THR A 228 -6.24 13.50 -8.96
N ARG A 229 -5.60 14.62 -8.56
CA ARG A 229 -5.72 15.15 -7.20
C ARG A 229 -7.17 15.42 -6.81
N ASP A 230 -7.94 16.14 -7.66
CA ASP A 230 -9.33 16.49 -7.38
C ASP A 230 -10.21 15.24 -7.32
N HIS A 231 -9.97 14.27 -8.19
CA HIS A 231 -10.69 12.99 -8.18
C HIS A 231 -10.46 12.20 -6.88
N LEU A 232 -9.23 12.18 -6.36
CA LEU A 232 -8.94 11.54 -5.07
C LEU A 232 -9.62 12.26 -3.91
N VAL A 233 -9.63 13.60 -3.91
CA VAL A 233 -10.34 14.41 -2.92
C VAL A 233 -11.84 14.11 -2.94
N ASP A 234 -12.44 14.00 -4.10
CA ASP A 234 -13.86 13.68 -4.26
C ASP A 234 -14.18 12.27 -3.74
N ILE A 235 -13.36 11.26 -4.08
CA ILE A 235 -13.54 9.89 -3.60
C ILE A 235 -13.58 9.85 -2.07
N ILE A 236 -12.68 10.55 -1.39
CA ILE A 236 -12.62 10.55 0.08
C ILE A 236 -13.78 11.36 0.67
N SER A 237 -14.10 12.52 0.10
CA SER A 237 -15.19 13.37 0.58
C SER A 237 -16.56 12.70 0.49
N LEU A 238 -16.76 11.82 -0.50
CA LEU A 238 -17.98 11.04 -0.67
C LEU A 238 -18.17 9.91 0.35
N GLN A 239 -17.18 9.62 1.19
CA GLN A 239 -17.30 8.58 2.23
C GLN A 239 -18.03 9.08 3.49
N ASN A 240 -18.66 10.22 3.42
CA ASN A 240 -19.43 10.81 4.51
C ASN A 240 -20.62 9.91 4.93
N ASP A 241 -20.97 9.94 6.23
CA ASP A 241 -22.10 9.21 6.85
C ASP A 241 -22.16 7.72 6.49
N ARG A 242 -21.04 7.03 6.63
CA ARG A 242 -20.90 5.61 6.29
C ARG A 242 -20.42 4.81 7.49
N VAL A 243 -20.89 3.57 7.62
CA VAL A 243 -20.38 2.60 8.59
C VAL A 243 -19.52 1.58 7.86
N LEU A 244 -18.29 1.43 8.33
CA LEU A 244 -17.34 0.43 7.83
C LEU A 244 -17.23 -0.72 8.83
N LYS A 245 -17.28 -1.93 8.32
CA LYS A 245 -16.85 -3.11 9.06
C LYS A 245 -15.33 -3.17 9.03
N THR A 246 -14.73 -3.59 10.12
CA THR A 246 -13.28 -3.68 10.26
C THR A 246 -12.84 -5.09 10.61
N TYR A 247 -11.57 -5.37 10.35
CA TYR A 247 -10.90 -6.54 10.91
C TYR A 247 -10.14 -6.17 12.18
N ASP A 248 -9.97 -7.16 13.05
CA ASP A 248 -9.22 -7.05 14.29
C ASP A 248 -7.77 -7.49 14.06
N LEU A 249 -6.84 -6.55 14.16
CA LEU A 249 -5.40 -6.79 13.95
C LEU A 249 -4.82 -7.79 14.98
N ASP A 250 -5.32 -7.76 16.21
CA ASP A 250 -4.81 -8.67 17.25
C ASP A 250 -5.19 -10.11 16.93
N LYS A 251 -6.42 -10.34 16.46
CA LYS A 251 -6.85 -11.68 16.02
C LYS A 251 -6.02 -12.19 14.84
N ILE A 252 -5.64 -11.32 13.89
CA ILE A 252 -4.76 -11.68 12.78
C ILE A 252 -3.37 -12.04 13.30
N SER A 253 -2.82 -11.21 14.20
CA SER A 253 -1.51 -11.40 14.81
C SER A 253 -1.44 -12.68 15.63
N ASP A 254 -2.44 -12.93 16.49
CA ASP A 254 -2.50 -14.11 17.34
C ASP A 254 -2.55 -15.42 16.55
N ASN A 255 -3.16 -15.38 15.35
CA ASN A 255 -3.24 -16.52 14.45
C ASN A 255 -2.10 -16.56 13.40
N ASN A 256 -1.23 -15.57 13.38
CA ASN A 256 -0.16 -15.40 12.38
C ASN A 256 -0.66 -15.45 10.92
N ASN A 257 -1.83 -14.84 10.68
CA ASN A 257 -2.52 -14.85 9.38
C ASN A 257 -2.41 -13.51 8.65
N PHE A 258 -1.23 -12.89 8.71
CA PHE A 258 -0.93 -11.74 7.84
C PHE A 258 -0.95 -12.18 6.37
N PRO A 259 -1.56 -11.40 5.47
CA PRO A 259 -1.68 -11.78 4.06
C PRO A 259 -0.34 -11.98 3.35
N LEU A 260 0.66 -11.19 3.73
CA LEU A 260 2.01 -11.26 3.18
C LEU A 260 2.97 -11.77 4.25
N ASP A 261 3.95 -12.56 3.82
CA ASP A 261 5.07 -12.96 4.66
C ASP A 261 6.11 -11.84 4.82
N TYR A 262 7.17 -12.09 5.59
CA TYR A 262 8.25 -11.12 5.82
C TYR A 262 9.05 -10.75 4.54
N ARG A 263 8.90 -11.53 3.46
CA ARG A 263 9.51 -11.27 2.16
C ARG A 263 8.62 -10.41 1.27
N GLY A 264 7.37 -10.15 1.68
CA GLY A 264 6.37 -9.46 0.89
C GLY A 264 5.67 -10.35 -0.13
N MET A 265 5.75 -11.68 0.02
CA MET A 265 5.00 -12.64 -0.79
C MET A 265 3.65 -12.97 -0.15
N PRO A 266 2.59 -13.19 -0.94
CA PRO A 266 1.34 -13.70 -0.42
C PRO A 266 1.54 -15.11 0.18
N ILE A 267 1.03 -15.32 1.38
CA ILE A 267 0.99 -16.65 1.99
C ILE A 267 -0.05 -17.53 1.28
N SER A 268 0.06 -18.84 1.47
CA SER A 268 -0.98 -19.75 0.96
C SER A 268 -2.34 -19.41 1.60
N GLY A 269 -3.34 -19.11 0.75
CA GLY A 269 -4.66 -18.68 1.22
C GLY A 269 -4.70 -17.23 1.74
N ALA A 270 -3.79 -16.37 1.29
CA ALA A 270 -3.77 -14.95 1.64
C ALA A 270 -5.15 -14.31 1.50
N LEU A 271 -5.64 -13.72 2.58
CA LEU A 271 -6.95 -13.08 2.65
C LEU A 271 -6.85 -11.62 2.19
N ARG A 272 -7.74 -11.23 1.28
CA ARG A 272 -7.93 -9.81 0.88
C ARG A 272 -8.70 -9.06 1.96
N TYR A 273 -8.74 -7.74 1.88
CA TYR A 273 -9.44 -6.91 2.87
C TYR A 273 -10.87 -7.38 3.20
N PRO A 274 -11.79 -7.68 2.25
CA PRO A 274 -13.13 -8.16 2.58
C PRO A 274 -13.13 -9.50 3.31
N ASP A 275 -12.21 -10.38 2.94
CA ASP A 275 -12.07 -11.71 3.56
C ASP A 275 -11.47 -11.59 4.97
N LEU A 276 -10.52 -10.67 5.19
CA LEU A 276 -10.02 -10.34 6.53
C LEU A 276 -11.13 -9.84 7.44
N VAL A 277 -11.97 -8.92 6.96
CA VAL A 277 -13.12 -8.42 7.72
C VAL A 277 -14.10 -9.54 8.05
N SER A 278 -14.35 -10.45 7.11
CA SER A 278 -15.29 -11.56 7.32
C SER A 278 -14.78 -12.61 8.29
N ASN A 279 -13.47 -12.91 8.29
CA ASN A 279 -12.85 -13.94 9.13
C ASN A 279 -12.42 -13.42 10.51
N TYR A 280 -12.08 -12.15 10.61
CA TYR A 280 -11.52 -11.51 11.82
C TYR A 280 -12.28 -10.25 12.18
N GLU A 281 -13.62 -10.30 12.17
CA GLU A 281 -14.47 -9.14 12.43
C GLU A 281 -14.06 -8.42 13.72
N GLY A 282 -13.81 -7.11 13.56
CA GLY A 282 -13.48 -6.16 14.62
C GLY A 282 -14.64 -5.21 14.93
N ASN A 283 -14.33 -4.08 15.53
CA ASN A 283 -15.29 -3.02 15.80
C ASN A 283 -15.72 -2.32 14.51
N HIS A 284 -16.93 -1.77 14.50
CA HIS A 284 -17.39 -0.94 13.39
C HIS A 284 -16.84 0.49 13.53
N ILE A 285 -16.46 1.08 12.42
CA ILE A 285 -16.08 2.49 12.32
C ILE A 285 -17.22 3.24 11.63
N ARG A 286 -17.72 4.28 12.26
CA ARG A 286 -18.62 5.24 11.61
C ARG A 286 -17.81 6.42 11.10
N LEU A 287 -17.92 6.71 9.81
CA LEU A 287 -17.40 7.93 9.19
C LEU A 287 -18.49 9.00 9.34
N ILE A 288 -18.27 9.97 10.21
CA ILE A 288 -19.31 10.93 10.60
C ILE A 288 -19.37 12.09 9.59
N GLU A 289 -18.18 12.62 9.27
CA GLU A 289 -18.05 13.83 8.48
C GLU A 289 -16.77 13.77 7.67
N ALA A 290 -16.85 14.15 6.41
CA ALA A 290 -15.70 14.38 5.55
C ALA A 290 -15.77 15.84 5.04
N SER A 291 -14.71 16.60 5.27
CA SER A 291 -14.62 18.00 4.85
C SER A 291 -13.29 18.28 4.15
N ILE A 292 -13.34 19.02 3.05
CA ILE A 292 -12.13 19.47 2.37
C ILE A 292 -11.49 20.54 3.24
N ASP A 293 -10.25 20.30 3.67
CA ASP A 293 -9.49 21.21 4.52
C ASP A 293 -8.71 22.21 3.68
N SER A 294 -7.96 21.72 2.69
CA SER A 294 -7.15 22.56 1.81
C SER A 294 -6.93 21.93 0.44
N VAL A 295 -6.76 22.77 -0.57
CA VAL A 295 -6.43 22.36 -1.94
C VAL A 295 -5.44 23.38 -2.51
N TYR A 296 -4.24 22.95 -2.89
CA TYR A 296 -3.19 23.82 -3.41
C TYR A 296 -2.19 23.07 -4.30
N SER A 297 -1.36 23.82 -5.01
CA SER A 297 -0.23 23.29 -5.76
C SER A 297 1.05 23.62 -5.00
N PHE A 298 1.82 22.60 -4.63
CA PHE A 298 3.09 22.77 -3.96
C PHE A 298 4.19 23.15 -4.93
N THR A 299 4.20 22.49 -6.10
CA THR A 299 5.04 22.81 -7.26
C THR A 299 4.19 22.71 -8.53
N PRO A 300 4.68 23.14 -9.71
CA PRO A 300 3.94 22.94 -10.97
C PRO A 300 3.57 21.48 -11.27
N ASN A 301 4.26 20.53 -10.66
CA ASN A 301 4.11 19.09 -10.88
C ASN A 301 3.70 18.32 -9.64
N ILE A 302 3.34 18.98 -8.54
CA ILE A 302 2.85 18.34 -7.32
C ILE A 302 1.67 19.14 -6.80
N HIS A 303 0.51 18.51 -6.83
CA HIS A 303 -0.76 19.06 -6.40
C HIS A 303 -1.27 18.29 -5.18
N ILE A 304 -1.70 19.02 -4.17
CA ILE A 304 -2.12 18.46 -2.88
C ILE A 304 -3.54 18.89 -2.58
N GLY A 305 -4.35 17.93 -2.17
CA GLY A 305 -5.66 18.18 -1.58
C GLY A 305 -5.75 17.44 -0.25
N THR A 306 -6.21 18.11 0.79
CA THR A 306 -6.36 17.53 2.12
C THR A 306 -7.82 17.44 2.48
N VAL A 307 -8.27 16.25 2.88
CA VAL A 307 -9.61 15.99 3.38
C VAL A 307 -9.52 15.57 4.82
N LYS A 308 -10.27 16.24 5.68
CA LYS A 308 -10.42 15.86 7.07
C LYS A 308 -11.60 14.89 7.19
N LEU A 309 -11.35 13.70 7.73
CA LEU A 309 -12.33 12.66 7.99
C LEU A 309 -12.46 12.43 9.49
N LYS A 310 -13.67 12.61 10.01
CA LYS A 310 -14.01 12.37 11.41
C LYS A 310 -14.60 10.98 11.57
N THR A 311 -14.05 10.21 12.47
CA THR A 311 -14.48 8.83 12.76
C THR A 311 -15.01 8.67 14.17
N GLU A 312 -15.90 7.71 14.35
CA GLU A 312 -16.42 7.27 15.64
C GLU A 312 -16.31 5.76 15.76
N VAL A 313 -15.80 5.30 16.88
CA VAL A 313 -15.83 3.90 17.29
C VAL A 313 -16.51 3.78 18.64
N ILE A 314 -17.37 2.78 18.80
CA ILE A 314 -18.01 2.46 20.08
C ILE A 314 -17.36 1.20 20.64
N ILE A 315 -16.85 1.30 21.85
CA ILE A 315 -16.28 0.17 22.59
C ILE A 315 -17.16 -0.13 23.79
N PHE A 316 -17.52 -1.40 23.95
CA PHE A 316 -18.27 -1.90 25.08
C PHE A 316 -17.36 -2.69 26.04
N GLY A 317 -17.59 -2.57 27.35
CA GLY A 317 -16.91 -3.42 28.33
C GLY A 317 -15.50 -2.99 28.73
N VAL A 318 -15.22 -1.69 28.78
CA VAL A 318 -13.96 -1.13 29.32
C VAL A 318 -14.04 -0.97 30.84
#